data_7acaac49f4724f8e8d70bb227eafe51a
#
_entry.id   7acaac49f4724f8e8d70bb227eafe51a
#
_cell.length_a   1.000
_cell.length_b   1.000
_cell.length_c   1.000
_cell.angle_alpha   90.00
_cell.angle_beta   90.00
_cell.angle_gamma   90.00
#
_symmetry.space_group_name_H-M   'P 1'
#
loop_
_entity.id
_entity.type
_entity.pdbx_description
1 polymer ?
#
loop_
_entity_poly.entity_id
_entity_poly.type
_entity_poly.pdbx_seq_one_letter_code
_entity_poly.pdbx_strand_id
1 'polypeptide(L)'
;MKAASEAQRRMILVGAIIGCGIVTAAPPAFAANFSARETSRGLHVDRAGGAMGKLSSNGWFRRPGEPMFVYREGGKTVAGVWVGSSDAAMVRSGTTESSPLIGRIVPAWKDGKLWLTIEPAGGAAVQTTVFQRASGGGALDRHTSTWEALQGSYRATLQAGGKDAGWLSVDVSAEGGARFSGDLPASIPPALAAAAAASIEDEVNYIYGNLSDVNPLMR
;
A
#
# COMPACT_ATOMS: atom_id res chain seq x y z
N MET A 1 72.15 -50.20 -14.25
CA MET A 1 71.85 -49.87 -15.63
C MET A 1 70.31 -50.01 -15.82
N LYS A 2 69.64 -49.00 -16.10
CA LYS A 2 68.39 -48.76 -16.75
C LYS A 2 67.54 -47.71 -16.01
N ALA A 3 67.49 -46.57 -16.60
CA ALA A 3 66.63 -45.49 -16.30
C ALA A 3 65.16 -45.91 -16.49
N ALA A 4 64.38 -45.69 -15.49
CA ALA A 4 62.88 -45.76 -15.62
C ALA A 4 62.35 -44.36 -15.71
N SER A 5 61.72 -44.14 -16.82
CA SER A 5 61.04 -42.92 -17.24
C SER A 5 60.03 -42.45 -16.21
N GLU A 6 60.24 -41.26 -15.78
CA GLU A 6 59.35 -40.51 -14.91
C GLU A 6 58.17 -39.95 -15.78
N ALA A 7 57.12 -40.76 -15.90
CA ALA A 7 55.91 -40.33 -16.52
C ALA A 7 55.18 -39.43 -15.58
N GLN A 8 55.31 -38.15 -15.85
CA GLN A 8 54.67 -37.02 -15.20
C GLN A 8 53.12 -37.18 -15.27
N ARG A 9 52.55 -37.68 -14.21
CA ARG A 9 51.11 -37.61 -14.02
C ARG A 9 50.75 -36.17 -13.64
N ARG A 10 50.46 -35.39 -14.64
CA ARG A 10 49.72 -34.12 -14.44
C ARG A 10 48.30 -34.46 -14.02
N MET A 11 48.10 -34.44 -12.72
CA MET A 11 46.78 -34.46 -12.13
C MET A 11 46.17 -33.09 -12.39
N ILE A 12 45.31 -32.99 -13.42
CA ILE A 12 44.47 -31.82 -13.64
C ILE A 12 43.42 -31.83 -12.53
N LEU A 13 43.64 -31.00 -11.51
CA LEU A 13 42.67 -30.73 -10.48
C LEU A 13 41.61 -29.82 -11.14
N VAL A 14 40.54 -30.41 -11.68
CA VAL A 14 39.36 -29.67 -12.07
C VAL A 14 38.67 -29.23 -10.79
N GLY A 15 39.00 -28.03 -10.36
CA GLY A 15 38.26 -27.35 -9.30
C GLY A 15 36.85 -27.11 -9.76
N ALA A 16 35.92 -27.97 -9.36
CA ALA A 16 34.50 -27.68 -9.43
C ALA A 16 34.24 -26.52 -8.46
N ILE A 17 34.21 -25.31 -8.98
CA ILE A 17 33.61 -24.16 -8.29
C ILE A 17 32.11 -24.47 -8.23
N ILE A 18 31.69 -25.08 -7.12
CA ILE A 18 30.27 -25.12 -6.75
C ILE A 18 29.93 -23.66 -6.41
N GLY A 19 29.53 -22.92 -7.43
CA GLY A 19 28.87 -21.67 -7.24
C GLY A 19 27.61 -21.93 -6.44
N CYS A 20 27.67 -21.69 -5.13
CA CYS A 20 26.48 -21.56 -4.30
C CYS A 20 25.75 -20.31 -4.79
N GLY A 21 25.01 -20.46 -5.90
CA GLY A 21 24.01 -19.50 -6.31
C GLY A 21 23.00 -19.48 -5.17
N ILE A 22 23.05 -18.41 -4.38
CA ILE A 22 21.94 -18.06 -3.51
C ILE A 22 20.80 -17.78 -4.49
N VAL A 23 19.99 -18.81 -4.77
CA VAL A 23 18.68 -18.64 -5.36
C VAL A 23 17.91 -17.91 -4.27
N THR A 24 17.91 -16.59 -4.32
CA THR A 24 16.93 -15.81 -3.62
C THR A 24 15.61 -16.23 -4.25
N ALA A 25 14.95 -17.21 -3.63
CA ALA A 25 13.58 -17.54 -3.97
C ALA A 25 12.82 -16.23 -3.88
N ALA A 26 12.35 -15.75 -5.04
CA ALA A 26 11.41 -14.64 -5.05
C ALA A 26 10.31 -15.02 -4.06
N PRO A 27 9.94 -14.14 -3.12
CA PRO A 27 8.88 -14.45 -2.18
C PRO A 27 7.68 -14.92 -3.01
N PRO A 28 6.93 -15.93 -2.56
CA PRO A 28 5.77 -16.43 -3.28
C PRO A 28 4.94 -15.21 -3.66
N ALA A 29 4.62 -15.08 -4.94
CA ALA A 29 3.75 -14.03 -5.42
C ALA A 29 2.36 -14.32 -4.83
N PHE A 30 2.11 -13.81 -3.63
CA PHE A 30 0.78 -13.83 -3.06
C PHE A 30 -0.11 -13.08 -4.05
N ALA A 31 -1.07 -13.78 -4.63
CA ALA A 31 -2.03 -13.16 -5.52
C ALA A 31 -2.72 -12.03 -4.76
N ALA A 32 -2.75 -10.85 -5.35
CA ALA A 32 -3.44 -9.72 -4.75
C ALA A 32 -4.92 -10.09 -4.56
N ASN A 33 -5.42 -10.00 -3.34
CA ASN A 33 -6.83 -10.19 -3.03
C ASN A 33 -7.61 -8.87 -2.97
N PHE A 34 -6.91 -7.75 -3.18
CA PHE A 34 -7.44 -6.40 -3.14
C PHE A 34 -6.80 -5.56 -4.23
N SER A 35 -7.60 -4.76 -4.91
CA SER A 35 -7.12 -3.66 -5.74
C SER A 35 -8.04 -2.45 -5.63
N ALA A 36 -7.48 -1.26 -5.78
CA ALA A 36 -8.24 -0.05 -5.87
C ALA A 36 -7.58 0.91 -6.88
N ARG A 37 -8.41 1.67 -7.59
CA ARG A 37 -7.94 2.68 -8.55
C ARG A 37 -8.79 3.93 -8.48
N GLU A 38 -8.12 5.05 -8.56
CA GLU A 38 -8.77 6.34 -8.69
C GLU A 38 -9.48 6.47 -10.04
N THR A 39 -10.61 7.17 -10.04
CA THR A 39 -11.36 7.58 -11.21
C THR A 39 -11.93 8.98 -10.95
N SER A 40 -12.37 9.68 -11.99
CA SER A 40 -13.03 10.98 -11.87
C SER A 40 -14.26 11.00 -10.95
N ARG A 41 -14.74 9.84 -10.51
CA ARG A 41 -15.94 9.69 -9.66
C ARG A 41 -15.65 9.05 -8.31
N GLY A 42 -14.37 8.91 -7.92
CA GLY A 42 -13.93 8.29 -6.67
C GLY A 42 -13.12 7.01 -6.88
N LEU A 43 -12.82 6.31 -5.81
CA LEU A 43 -11.98 5.13 -5.77
C LEU A 43 -12.82 3.87 -6.04
N HIS A 44 -12.54 3.16 -7.13
CA HIS A 44 -13.10 1.84 -7.40
C HIS A 44 -12.29 0.77 -6.71
N VAL A 45 -12.98 -0.16 -6.07
CA VAL A 45 -12.38 -1.20 -5.21
C VAL A 45 -12.87 -2.56 -5.63
N ASP A 46 -11.93 -3.46 -5.89
CA ASP A 46 -12.17 -4.86 -6.15
C ASP A 46 -11.52 -5.70 -5.05
N ARG A 47 -12.22 -6.72 -4.58
CA ARG A 47 -11.70 -7.68 -3.63
C ARG A 47 -12.08 -9.09 -4.08
N ALA A 48 -11.12 -10.02 -4.03
CA ALA A 48 -11.35 -11.42 -4.38
C ALA A 48 -12.47 -12.00 -3.51
N GLY A 49 -13.49 -12.57 -4.15
CA GLY A 49 -14.65 -13.15 -3.49
C GLY A 49 -15.69 -12.15 -2.98
N GLY A 50 -15.55 -10.86 -3.26
CA GLY A 50 -16.46 -9.80 -2.84
C GLY A 50 -17.14 -9.08 -4.00
N ALA A 51 -18.15 -8.27 -3.69
CA ALA A 51 -18.76 -7.37 -4.65
C ALA A 51 -17.81 -6.18 -4.95
N MET A 52 -17.84 -5.72 -6.21
CA MET A 52 -17.17 -4.45 -6.57
C MET A 52 -17.75 -3.32 -5.75
N GLY A 53 -16.86 -2.55 -5.12
CA GLY A 53 -17.21 -1.42 -4.31
C GLY A 53 -16.73 -0.11 -4.92
N LYS A 54 -17.27 0.98 -4.39
CA LYS A 54 -16.88 2.33 -4.75
C LYS A 54 -16.89 3.24 -3.53
N LEU A 55 -15.75 3.86 -3.26
CA LEU A 55 -15.64 4.97 -2.32
C LEU A 55 -15.74 6.28 -3.10
N SER A 56 -16.63 7.16 -2.72
CA SER A 56 -16.82 8.46 -3.37
C SER A 56 -17.01 9.56 -2.35
N SER A 57 -16.56 10.78 -2.68
CA SER A 57 -16.84 11.96 -1.87
C SER A 57 -18.37 12.14 -1.71
N ASN A 58 -18.80 12.57 -0.53
CA ASN A 58 -20.20 12.91 -0.23
C ASN A 58 -20.56 14.34 -0.66
N GLY A 59 -19.66 15.00 -1.42
CA GLY A 59 -19.86 16.35 -1.95
C GLY A 59 -19.34 17.47 -1.04
N TRP A 60 -19.28 18.67 -1.60
CA TRP A 60 -18.77 19.88 -0.91
C TRP A 60 -19.77 20.43 0.14
N PHE A 61 -21.08 20.20 -0.07
CA PHE A 61 -22.17 20.72 0.77
C PHE A 61 -22.70 19.66 1.74
N ARG A 62 -21.79 19.00 2.48
CA ARG A 62 -22.23 18.05 3.51
C ARG A 62 -22.67 18.78 4.78
N ARG A 63 -23.68 18.22 5.42
CA ARG A 63 -24.14 18.70 6.72
C ARG A 63 -23.19 18.27 7.83
N PRO A 64 -23.11 19.01 8.93
CA PRO A 64 -22.41 18.55 10.13
C PRO A 64 -22.87 17.13 10.51
N GLY A 65 -21.94 16.24 10.81
CA GLY A 65 -22.25 14.84 11.15
C GLY A 65 -22.39 13.88 9.95
N GLU A 66 -22.42 14.39 8.71
CA GLU A 66 -22.38 13.51 7.53
C GLU A 66 -20.95 13.04 7.22
N PRO A 67 -20.80 11.80 6.67
CA PRO A 67 -19.49 11.29 6.29
C PRO A 67 -18.85 12.11 5.17
N MET A 68 -17.53 12.16 5.17
CA MET A 68 -16.74 12.79 4.09
C MET A 68 -16.81 11.97 2.80
N PHE A 69 -16.74 10.64 2.95
CA PHE A 69 -16.87 9.71 1.85
C PHE A 69 -17.92 8.66 2.18
N VAL A 70 -18.52 8.10 1.14
CA VAL A 70 -19.44 6.96 1.24
C VAL A 70 -18.94 5.79 0.41
N TYR A 71 -18.95 4.62 1.01
CA TYR A 71 -18.62 3.37 0.36
C TYR A 71 -19.90 2.65 -0.05
N ARG A 72 -19.97 2.24 -1.33
CA ARG A 72 -21.12 1.56 -1.92
C ARG A 72 -20.70 0.24 -2.53
N GLU A 73 -21.55 -0.77 -2.36
CA GLU A 73 -21.45 -2.06 -3.04
C GLU A 73 -22.75 -2.31 -3.81
N GLY A 74 -22.65 -2.67 -5.08
CA GLY A 74 -23.82 -2.87 -5.93
C GLY A 74 -24.78 -1.66 -5.96
N GLY A 75 -24.27 -0.45 -5.81
CA GLY A 75 -25.03 0.80 -5.75
C GLY A 75 -25.64 1.14 -4.38
N LYS A 76 -25.60 0.23 -3.41
CA LYS A 76 -26.11 0.48 -2.05
C LYS A 76 -25.00 1.05 -1.15
N THR A 77 -25.32 2.07 -0.36
CA THR A 77 -24.41 2.60 0.66
C THR A 77 -24.24 1.56 1.78
N VAL A 78 -23.01 1.16 2.02
CA VAL A 78 -22.63 0.15 3.02
C VAL A 78 -21.93 0.79 4.20
N ALA A 79 -21.12 1.83 3.94
CA ALA A 79 -20.38 2.51 4.99
C ALA A 79 -20.20 4.00 4.70
N GLY A 80 -19.97 4.76 5.75
CA GLY A 80 -19.50 6.14 5.73
C GLY A 80 -18.09 6.22 6.32
N VAL A 81 -17.32 7.21 5.83
CA VAL A 81 -15.96 7.52 6.31
C VAL A 81 -15.93 8.96 6.79
N TRP A 82 -15.52 9.16 8.02
CA TRP A 82 -15.30 10.46 8.66
C TRP A 82 -13.80 10.65 8.88
N VAL A 83 -13.29 11.79 8.50
CA VAL A 83 -11.90 12.16 8.79
C VAL A 83 -11.91 13.14 9.97
N GLY A 84 -11.21 12.77 11.02
CA GLY A 84 -11.08 13.57 12.24
C GLY A 84 -9.95 14.59 12.14
N SER A 85 -9.85 15.45 13.17
CA SER A 85 -8.77 16.46 13.29
C SER A 85 -7.35 15.87 13.45
N SER A 86 -7.25 14.57 13.68
CA SER A 86 -5.98 13.81 13.77
C SER A 86 -5.63 13.07 12.48
N ASP A 87 -6.26 13.42 11.36
CA ASP A 87 -6.16 12.75 10.04
C ASP A 87 -6.59 11.27 10.07
N ALA A 88 -7.05 10.78 11.22
CA ALA A 88 -7.59 9.43 11.34
C ALA A 88 -8.96 9.34 10.64
N ALA A 89 -9.11 8.36 9.75
CA ALA A 89 -10.36 8.06 9.11
C ALA A 89 -11.15 7.01 9.94
N MET A 90 -12.35 7.35 10.37
CA MET A 90 -13.29 6.45 11.03
C MET A 90 -14.28 5.89 10.01
N VAL A 91 -14.39 4.58 9.94
CA VAL A 91 -15.29 3.87 9.01
C VAL A 91 -16.44 3.26 9.82
N ARG A 92 -17.69 3.58 9.47
CA ARG A 92 -18.89 3.09 10.15
C ARG A 92 -19.84 2.42 9.16
N SER A 93 -20.65 1.46 9.65
CA SER A 93 -21.59 0.66 8.84
C SER A 93 -22.86 1.42 8.43
N GLY A 94 -22.74 2.69 8.09
CA GLY A 94 -23.86 3.54 7.74
C GLY A 94 -23.39 4.96 7.45
N THR A 95 -24.30 5.89 7.40
CA THR A 95 -24.05 7.31 7.07
C THR A 95 -24.25 8.24 8.25
N THR A 96 -24.37 7.75 9.46
CA THR A 96 -24.52 8.54 10.68
C THR A 96 -23.39 8.25 11.66
N GLU A 97 -23.02 9.24 12.47
CA GLU A 97 -21.98 9.08 13.50
C GLU A 97 -22.33 8.06 14.58
N SER A 98 -23.62 7.77 14.76
CA SER A 98 -24.11 6.76 15.71
C SER A 98 -24.06 5.33 15.16
N SER A 99 -23.80 5.16 13.86
CA SER A 99 -23.68 3.83 13.25
C SER A 99 -22.52 3.05 13.84
N PRO A 100 -22.61 1.71 13.91
CA PRO A 100 -21.53 0.86 14.43
C PRO A 100 -20.20 1.10 13.72
N LEU A 101 -19.12 1.16 14.49
CA LEU A 101 -17.77 1.31 13.97
C LEU A 101 -17.36 0.01 13.25
N ILE A 102 -16.88 0.13 12.01
CA ILE A 102 -16.22 -0.95 11.25
C ILE A 102 -14.71 -0.97 11.58
N GLY A 103 -14.14 0.20 11.77
CA GLY A 103 -12.73 0.36 12.12
C GLY A 103 -12.25 1.78 11.87
N ARG A 104 -10.95 1.98 12.03
CA ARG A 104 -10.30 3.24 11.72
C ARG A 104 -8.96 3.03 11.02
N ILE A 105 -8.56 4.07 10.28
CA ILE A 105 -7.28 4.15 9.59
C ILE A 105 -6.53 5.32 10.19
N VAL A 106 -5.28 5.09 10.56
CA VAL A 106 -4.40 6.12 11.15
C VAL A 106 -3.13 6.19 10.30
N PRO A 107 -3.03 7.16 9.39
CA PRO A 107 -1.77 7.48 8.73
C PRO A 107 -0.83 8.16 9.74
N ALA A 108 0.46 7.91 9.59
CA ALA A 108 1.48 8.55 10.41
C ALA A 108 2.77 8.73 9.62
N TRP A 109 3.42 9.88 9.80
CA TRP A 109 4.73 10.15 9.26
C TRP A 109 5.78 10.01 10.36
N LYS A 110 6.73 9.09 10.18
CA LYS A 110 7.88 8.91 11.08
C LYS A 110 9.15 9.06 10.26
N ASP A 111 10.00 9.99 10.64
CA ASP A 111 11.23 10.33 9.91
C ASP A 111 10.97 10.60 8.41
N GLY A 112 9.88 11.31 8.11
CA GLY A 112 9.46 11.64 6.75
C GLY A 112 8.82 10.48 5.98
N LYS A 113 8.72 9.27 6.53
CA LYS A 113 8.22 8.06 5.84
C LYS A 113 6.82 7.72 6.30
N LEU A 114 5.98 7.31 5.34
CA LEU A 114 4.59 6.94 5.62
C LEU A 114 4.47 5.58 6.27
N TRP A 115 3.65 5.54 7.33
CA TRP A 115 3.15 4.37 8.01
C TRP A 115 1.63 4.43 8.04
N LEU A 116 0.98 3.28 8.01
CA LEU A 116 -0.47 3.18 8.13
C LEU A 116 -0.83 2.15 9.19
N THR A 117 -1.72 2.51 10.09
CA THR A 117 -2.33 1.56 11.03
C THR A 117 -3.79 1.38 10.65
N ILE A 118 -4.20 0.12 10.46
CA ILE A 118 -5.57 -0.29 10.18
C ILE A 118 -6.09 -1.00 11.41
N GLU A 119 -7.14 -0.49 12.01
CA GLU A 119 -7.72 -1.00 13.26
C GLU A 119 -9.15 -1.46 13.01
N PRO A 120 -9.37 -2.74 12.64
CA PRO A 120 -10.72 -3.29 12.51
C PRO A 120 -11.42 -3.30 13.86
N ALA A 121 -12.70 -2.95 13.90
CA ALA A 121 -13.51 -3.08 15.12
C ALA A 121 -13.63 -4.57 15.46
N GLY A 122 -13.22 -4.94 16.68
CA GLY A 122 -13.24 -6.34 17.14
C GLY A 122 -12.13 -7.24 16.58
N GLY A 123 -11.14 -6.68 15.90
CA GLY A 123 -9.96 -7.37 15.37
C GLY A 123 -8.64 -6.82 15.90
N ALA A 124 -7.56 -7.55 15.63
CA ALA A 124 -6.22 -7.05 15.92
C ALA A 124 -5.86 -5.92 14.95
N ALA A 125 -5.20 -4.89 15.47
CA ALA A 125 -4.64 -3.83 14.64
C ALA A 125 -3.56 -4.40 13.71
N VAL A 126 -3.55 -3.89 12.48
CA VAL A 126 -2.57 -4.23 11.44
C VAL A 126 -1.82 -2.97 11.08
N GLN A 127 -0.49 -3.02 11.15
CA GLN A 127 0.37 -1.88 10.83
C GLN A 127 1.20 -2.19 9.59
N THR A 128 1.36 -1.21 8.70
CA THR A 128 2.31 -1.33 7.60
C THR A 128 3.74 -1.17 8.10
N THR A 129 4.69 -1.79 7.42
CA THR A 129 6.07 -1.29 7.40
C THR A 129 6.13 0.01 6.60
N VAL A 130 7.31 0.60 6.48
CA VAL A 130 7.52 1.74 5.57
C VAL A 130 7.22 1.29 4.13
N PHE A 131 6.55 2.14 3.35
CA PHE A 131 6.35 1.93 1.92
C PHE A 131 7.67 2.13 1.19
N GLN A 132 8.32 1.01 0.84
CA GLN A 132 9.59 0.99 0.11
C GLN A 132 9.34 0.92 -1.39
N ARG A 133 10.16 1.60 -2.17
CA ARG A 133 10.11 1.52 -3.63
C ARG A 133 10.44 0.09 -4.08
N ALA A 134 9.59 -0.49 -4.91
CA ALA A 134 9.74 -1.88 -5.36
C ALA A 134 11.02 -2.11 -6.18
N SER A 135 11.50 -1.10 -6.90
CA SER A 135 12.76 -1.13 -7.67
C SER A 135 14.02 -0.88 -6.82
N GLY A 136 13.87 -0.68 -5.50
CA GLY A 136 14.95 -0.23 -4.62
C GLY A 136 15.16 1.29 -4.67
N GLY A 137 15.95 1.83 -3.76
CA GLY A 137 16.40 3.23 -3.81
C GLY A 137 15.54 4.26 -3.10
N GLY A 138 14.65 3.87 -2.20
CA GLY A 138 13.94 4.84 -1.37
C GLY A 138 12.59 4.39 -0.85
N ALA A 139 12.00 5.22 -0.02
CA ALA A 139 10.68 5.03 0.54
C ALA A 139 9.73 6.12 0.03
N LEU A 140 8.44 5.93 0.23
CA LEU A 140 7.47 7.01 0.10
C LEU A 140 7.74 8.01 1.24
N ASP A 141 8.26 9.17 0.86
CA ASP A 141 8.81 10.18 1.78
C ASP A 141 8.16 11.53 1.53
N ARG A 142 7.64 12.16 2.59
CA ARG A 142 7.00 13.49 2.52
C ARG A 142 7.96 14.61 2.15
N HIS A 143 9.27 14.40 2.28
CA HIS A 143 10.31 15.34 1.88
C HIS A 143 10.81 15.13 0.44
N THR A 144 10.13 14.27 -0.33
CA THR A 144 10.40 14.12 -1.75
C THR A 144 10.31 15.49 -2.45
N SER A 145 11.37 15.85 -3.17
CA SER A 145 11.53 17.21 -3.70
C SER A 145 11.16 17.36 -5.16
N THR A 146 10.91 16.26 -5.86
CA THR A 146 10.53 16.28 -7.28
C THR A 146 9.44 15.25 -7.58
N TRP A 147 8.65 15.55 -8.59
CA TRP A 147 7.58 14.66 -9.04
C TRP A 147 8.12 13.32 -9.55
N GLU A 148 9.21 13.35 -10.31
CA GLU A 148 9.86 12.14 -10.83
C GLU A 148 10.34 11.22 -9.70
N ALA A 149 10.78 11.81 -8.58
CA ALA A 149 11.18 11.05 -7.41
C ALA A 149 9.98 10.45 -6.65
N LEU A 150 8.77 11.01 -6.78
CA LEU A 150 7.55 10.46 -6.21
C LEU A 150 6.96 9.32 -7.05
N GLN A 151 7.12 9.36 -8.38
CA GLN A 151 6.58 8.34 -9.28
C GLN A 151 7.18 6.96 -9.00
N GLY A 152 6.37 5.92 -9.14
CA GLY A 152 6.80 4.53 -9.08
C GLY A 152 5.93 3.68 -8.17
N SER A 153 6.33 2.42 -8.04
CA SER A 153 5.66 1.43 -7.20
C SER A 153 6.31 1.38 -5.83
N TYR A 154 5.48 1.48 -4.80
CA TYR A 154 5.90 1.35 -3.39
C TYR A 154 5.13 0.21 -2.75
N ARG A 155 5.81 -0.53 -1.89
CA ARG A 155 5.23 -1.67 -1.19
C ARG A 155 5.57 -1.65 0.29
N ALA A 156 4.59 -1.99 1.11
CA ALA A 156 4.74 -2.19 2.54
C ALA A 156 4.23 -3.58 2.93
N THR A 157 4.87 -4.22 3.90
CA THR A 157 4.37 -5.42 4.55
C THR A 157 3.36 -5.00 5.62
N LEU A 158 2.26 -5.74 5.73
CA LEU A 158 1.30 -5.63 6.81
C LEU A 158 1.71 -6.54 7.96
N GLN A 159 1.69 -6.02 9.18
CA GLN A 159 2.08 -6.76 10.38
C GLN A 159 0.95 -6.73 11.41
N ALA A 160 0.60 -7.88 11.94
CA ALA A 160 -0.32 -8.06 13.05
C ALA A 160 0.42 -8.74 14.21
N GLY A 161 0.54 -8.06 15.35
CA GLY A 161 1.29 -8.58 16.51
C GLY A 161 2.74 -8.93 16.19
N GLY A 162 3.41 -8.18 15.30
CA GLY A 162 4.79 -8.40 14.89
C GLY A 162 5.02 -9.53 13.88
N LYS A 163 3.95 -10.16 13.37
CA LYS A 163 4.02 -11.19 12.32
C LYS A 163 3.48 -10.64 11.01
N ASP A 164 4.07 -11.08 9.91
CA ASP A 164 3.60 -10.73 8.58
C ASP A 164 2.16 -11.26 8.36
N ALA A 165 1.28 -10.36 7.94
CA ALA A 165 -0.14 -10.61 7.75
C ALA A 165 -0.62 -10.30 6.33
N GLY A 166 0.30 -9.88 5.45
CA GLY A 166 0.01 -9.54 4.07
C GLY A 166 0.85 -8.36 3.57
N TRP A 167 0.37 -7.67 2.56
CA TRP A 167 1.07 -6.53 1.98
C TRP A 167 0.09 -5.54 1.33
N LEU A 168 0.56 -4.31 1.16
CA LEU A 168 -0.12 -3.26 0.44
C LEU A 168 0.88 -2.54 -0.47
N SER A 169 0.47 -2.24 -1.70
CA SER A 169 1.27 -1.52 -2.69
C SER A 169 0.50 -0.32 -3.22
N VAL A 170 1.22 0.73 -3.52
CA VAL A 170 0.72 1.91 -4.24
C VAL A 170 1.62 2.19 -5.43
N ASP A 171 1.01 2.34 -6.61
CA ASP A 171 1.65 2.76 -7.83
C ASP A 171 1.26 4.20 -8.11
N VAL A 172 2.22 5.12 -8.02
CA VAL A 172 2.05 6.54 -8.31
C VAL A 172 2.44 6.80 -9.76
N SER A 173 1.48 7.23 -10.57
CA SER A 173 1.68 7.47 -12.00
C SER A 173 2.22 8.87 -12.28
N ALA A 174 2.77 9.07 -13.49
CA ALA A 174 3.23 10.37 -13.98
C ALA A 174 2.10 11.42 -14.08
N GLU A 175 0.86 10.97 -14.19
CA GLU A 175 -0.32 11.82 -14.36
C GLU A 175 -1.00 12.18 -13.03
N GLY A 176 -0.41 11.82 -11.89
CA GLY A 176 -0.92 12.14 -10.56
C GLY A 176 -1.95 11.15 -10.01
N GLY A 177 -2.26 10.07 -10.72
CA GLY A 177 -3.17 9.04 -10.21
C GLY A 177 -2.46 7.98 -9.36
N ALA A 178 -3.18 7.41 -8.41
CA ALA A 178 -2.69 6.28 -7.62
C ALA A 178 -3.48 4.99 -7.93
N ARG A 179 -2.78 3.87 -7.96
CA ARG A 179 -3.37 2.53 -8.02
C ARG A 179 -2.88 1.73 -6.82
N PHE A 180 -3.77 0.98 -6.25
CA PHE A 180 -3.50 0.19 -5.07
C PHE A 180 -3.69 -1.28 -5.37
N SER A 181 -2.86 -2.12 -4.76
CA SER A 181 -3.04 -3.57 -4.76
C SER A 181 -2.53 -4.13 -3.44
N GLY A 182 -3.01 -5.29 -3.04
CA GLY A 182 -2.58 -5.88 -1.79
C GLY A 182 -3.11 -7.28 -1.55
N ASP A 183 -2.50 -7.95 -0.60
CA ASP A 183 -3.03 -9.14 0.05
C ASP A 183 -3.39 -8.74 1.48
N LEU A 184 -4.68 -8.49 1.71
CA LEU A 184 -5.18 -7.98 2.97
C LEU A 184 -5.76 -9.12 3.81
N PRO A 185 -5.51 -9.14 5.13
CA PRO A 185 -6.15 -10.09 6.04
C PRO A 185 -7.68 -10.09 5.89
N ALA A 186 -8.30 -11.25 6.04
CA ALA A 186 -9.76 -11.40 5.97
C ALA A 186 -10.50 -10.56 7.04
N SER A 187 -9.82 -10.21 8.13
CA SER A 187 -10.35 -9.34 9.17
C SER A 187 -10.51 -7.87 8.75
N ILE A 188 -9.93 -7.45 7.62
CA ILE A 188 -10.08 -6.09 7.08
C ILE A 188 -11.25 -6.08 6.09
N PRO A 189 -12.42 -5.50 6.42
CA PRO A 189 -13.57 -5.43 5.51
C PRO A 189 -13.28 -4.55 4.29
N PRO A 190 -14.00 -4.73 3.16
CA PRO A 190 -13.79 -3.95 1.93
C PRO A 190 -13.87 -2.44 2.13
N ALA A 191 -14.83 -1.96 2.91
CA ALA A 191 -14.97 -0.53 3.21
C ALA A 191 -13.75 0.03 3.96
N LEU A 192 -13.16 -0.74 4.88
CA LEU A 192 -11.96 -0.34 5.61
C LEU A 192 -10.72 -0.38 4.72
N ALA A 193 -10.63 -1.36 3.81
CA ALA A 193 -9.57 -1.43 2.79
C ALA A 193 -9.65 -0.24 1.82
N ALA A 194 -10.87 0.14 1.40
CA ALA A 194 -11.09 1.31 0.57
C ALA A 194 -10.67 2.62 1.28
N ALA A 195 -10.99 2.75 2.56
CA ALA A 195 -10.57 3.90 3.37
C ALA A 195 -9.05 3.95 3.55
N ALA A 196 -8.37 2.80 3.69
CA ALA A 196 -6.91 2.73 3.76
C ALA A 196 -6.26 3.20 2.45
N ALA A 197 -6.76 2.77 1.30
CA ALA A 197 -6.29 3.24 0.00
C ALA A 197 -6.50 4.75 -0.16
N ALA A 198 -7.68 5.27 0.19
CA ALA A 198 -7.97 6.69 0.13
C ALA A 198 -7.09 7.53 1.07
N SER A 199 -6.77 7.01 2.26
CA SER A 199 -5.84 7.70 3.18
C SER A 199 -4.43 7.79 2.61
N ILE A 200 -3.94 6.75 1.93
CA ILE A 200 -2.63 6.80 1.26
C ILE A 200 -2.67 7.76 0.08
N GLU A 201 -3.75 7.76 -0.70
CA GLU A 201 -3.96 8.67 -1.83
C GLU A 201 -3.92 10.13 -1.37
N ASP A 202 -4.59 10.45 -0.26
CA ASP A 202 -4.58 11.80 0.33
C ASP A 202 -3.17 12.24 0.73
N GLU A 203 -2.38 11.35 1.32
CA GLU A 203 -0.97 11.61 1.67
C GLU A 203 -0.07 11.79 0.44
N VAL A 204 -0.29 11.00 -0.63
CA VAL A 204 0.42 11.18 -1.91
C VAL A 204 0.04 12.52 -2.54
N ASN A 205 -1.25 12.89 -2.53
CA ASN A 205 -1.73 14.15 -3.05
C ASN A 205 -1.22 15.36 -2.23
N TYR A 206 -1.04 15.21 -0.93
CA TYR A 206 -0.40 16.23 -0.09
C TYR A 206 1.05 16.48 -0.51
N ILE A 207 1.84 15.42 -0.76
CA ILE A 207 3.21 15.57 -1.27
C ILE A 207 3.18 16.24 -2.64
N TYR A 208 2.29 15.80 -3.53
CA TYR A 208 2.13 16.37 -4.86
C TYR A 208 1.75 17.86 -4.82
N GLY A 209 0.81 18.24 -3.97
CA GLY A 209 0.40 19.62 -3.76
C GLY A 209 1.58 20.51 -3.36
N ASN A 210 2.39 20.06 -2.42
CA ASN A 210 3.59 20.77 -1.99
C ASN A 210 4.61 20.93 -3.13
N LEU A 211 4.79 19.90 -3.98
CA LEU A 211 5.69 19.96 -5.13
C LEU A 211 5.18 20.95 -6.19
N SER A 212 3.88 21.01 -6.43
CA SER A 212 3.26 21.91 -7.41
C SER A 212 3.32 23.38 -6.97
N ASP A 213 3.28 23.66 -5.67
CA ASP A 213 3.40 25.03 -5.13
C ASP A 213 4.84 25.55 -5.22
N VAL A 214 5.84 24.68 -5.18
CA VAL A 214 7.26 25.03 -5.34
C VAL A 214 7.61 25.24 -6.82
N ASN A 215 6.89 24.63 -7.75
CA ASN A 215 7.13 24.78 -9.20
C ASN A 215 5.88 25.27 -9.95
N PRO A 216 5.67 26.61 -10.04
CA PRO A 216 4.49 27.19 -10.70
C PRO A 216 4.37 26.88 -12.18
N LEU A 217 5.38 26.26 -12.81
CA LEU A 217 5.32 25.79 -14.21
C LEU A 217 4.62 24.44 -14.39
N MET A 218 4.22 23.79 -13.31
CA MET A 218 3.45 22.52 -13.32
C MET A 218 1.94 22.72 -13.15
N ARG A 219 1.45 23.96 -13.27
CA ARG A 219 0.01 24.30 -13.25
C ARG A 219 -0.58 24.37 -14.64
#